data_edb053a321e8a03c1b1c3ea78ed9c165
#
_entry.id   edb053a321e8a03c1b1c3ea78ed9c165
#
_cell.length_a   1.000
_cell.length_b   1.000
_cell.length_c   1.000
_cell.angle_alpha   90.00
_cell.angle_beta   90.00
_cell.angle_gamma   90.00
#
_symmetry.space_group_name_H-M   'P 1'
#
loop_
_entity.id
_entity.type
_entity.pdbx_description
1 polymer ?
#
loop_
_entity_poly.entity_id
_entity_poly.type
_entity_poly.pdbx_seq_one_letter_code
_entity_poly.pdbx_strand_id
1 'polypeptide(L)'
;MKHAVVIGSGPNGLAAAVKLAREGVHVTVHEARDTIGGGCRTAELTLPGFRHDICAAVLPLARRSPAFRGLDIAWIDPPIPAAHALDGDAVTLERGLQETADGLGADAQTYRALVEPFVRAWPKRWSRWDLLRLRPSLVRGLLSARAIARLFETERAGALFAGNAAHSVLPLERAASAGFGLTLCAAAHVDGWAFPRGGSQALVDALAARLVELGGEIVTSSRVDELPRADAVLCDVAPSEFARLARLPRYALGFRHGPAAFKLDWALDAPIPWRSEVLRRTATVHLGGTFAEIAASERAPWEGRGPGARPFVLVVQQSLFDDSRAPAGKHTAWAYCHVPNRWDGDATDAIEGQVERFAPGFRELVLARNVMRPRDFEEYNANDVGGDIVGGANTLWQLAARPRLRPLPWRTPLPNVYLCSASTPPGGGVHGLCGLAAARVALRDLR
;
A
#
# COMPACT_ATOMS: atom_id res chain seq x y z
N MET A 1 1.99 -32.32 18.08
CA MET A 1 1.59 -30.91 17.82
C MET A 1 1.56 -30.71 16.31
N LYS A 2 0.54 -30.04 15.76
CA LYS A 2 0.51 -29.72 14.31
C LYS A 2 1.61 -28.74 13.97
N HIS A 3 2.23 -28.91 12.81
CA HIS A 3 3.29 -28.05 12.32
C HIS A 3 2.88 -27.34 11.01
N ALA A 4 3.08 -26.03 10.94
CA ALA A 4 2.85 -25.25 9.74
C ALA A 4 4.14 -24.52 9.31
N VAL A 5 4.34 -24.45 8.00
CA VAL A 5 5.39 -23.66 7.39
C VAL A 5 4.79 -22.47 6.66
N VAL A 6 5.35 -21.28 6.88
CA VAL A 6 5.02 -20.06 6.16
C VAL A 6 6.21 -19.66 5.30
N ILE A 7 5.99 -19.44 4.01
CA ILE A 7 7.00 -19.02 3.05
C ILE A 7 6.82 -17.53 2.79
N GLY A 8 7.76 -16.73 3.25
CA GLY A 8 7.78 -15.27 3.20
C GLY A 8 7.36 -14.61 4.53
N SER A 9 8.15 -13.63 4.96
CA SER A 9 7.98 -12.86 6.20
C SER A 9 7.42 -11.46 5.99
N GLY A 10 6.69 -11.25 4.91
CA GLY A 10 5.92 -10.02 4.69
C GLY A 10 4.76 -9.88 5.70
N PRO A 11 4.08 -8.72 5.75
CA PRO A 11 2.98 -8.48 6.70
C PRO A 11 1.87 -9.54 6.66
N ASN A 12 1.60 -10.12 5.49
CA ASN A 12 0.60 -11.16 5.36
C ASN A 12 1.11 -12.51 5.87
N GLY A 13 2.35 -12.90 5.54
CA GLY A 13 2.96 -14.14 6.02
C GLY A 13 3.08 -14.15 7.54
N LEU A 14 3.59 -13.07 8.13
CA LEU A 14 3.70 -12.96 9.59
C LEU A 14 2.33 -12.90 10.28
N ALA A 15 1.32 -12.21 9.69
CA ALA A 15 -0.03 -12.21 10.23
C ALA A 15 -0.66 -13.61 10.20
N ALA A 16 -0.38 -14.40 9.16
CA ALA A 16 -0.81 -15.80 9.08
C ALA A 16 -0.10 -16.65 10.14
N ALA A 17 1.21 -16.51 10.29
CA ALA A 17 2.01 -17.22 11.27
C ALA A 17 1.53 -16.95 12.71
N VAL A 18 1.37 -15.69 13.09
CA VAL A 18 0.84 -15.30 14.41
C VAL A 18 -0.56 -15.87 14.64
N LYS A 19 -1.44 -15.87 13.60
CA LYS A 19 -2.78 -16.46 13.75
C LYS A 19 -2.73 -17.95 13.98
N LEU A 20 -1.89 -18.70 13.28
CA LEU A 20 -1.71 -20.14 13.46
C LEU A 20 -1.12 -20.46 14.85
N ALA A 21 -0.08 -19.74 15.25
CA ALA A 21 0.57 -19.94 16.55
C ALA A 21 -0.37 -19.66 17.74
N ARG A 22 -1.23 -18.63 17.64
CA ARG A 22 -2.29 -18.36 18.64
C ARG A 22 -3.30 -19.49 18.84
N GLU A 23 -3.44 -20.36 17.84
CA GLU A 23 -4.34 -21.54 17.89
C GLU A 23 -3.58 -22.84 18.22
N GLY A 24 -2.34 -22.74 18.71
CA GLY A 24 -1.55 -23.87 19.18
C GLY A 24 -0.84 -24.66 18.08
N VAL A 25 -0.73 -24.12 16.87
CA VAL A 25 0.07 -24.74 15.81
C VAL A 25 1.53 -24.27 15.95
N HIS A 26 2.48 -25.20 15.90
CA HIS A 26 3.91 -24.84 15.80
C HIS A 26 4.18 -24.27 14.42
N VAL A 27 4.83 -23.09 14.32
CA VAL A 27 5.01 -22.39 13.05
C VAL A 27 6.48 -22.05 12.81
N THR A 28 6.98 -22.42 11.63
CA THR A 28 8.27 -21.98 11.10
C THR A 28 8.04 -21.06 9.90
N VAL A 29 8.61 -19.86 9.93
CA VAL A 29 8.58 -18.90 8.82
C VAL A 29 9.94 -18.92 8.12
N HIS A 30 9.97 -19.16 6.81
CA HIS A 30 11.16 -19.04 5.98
C HIS A 30 11.14 -17.73 5.20
N GLU A 31 12.21 -16.94 5.34
CA GLU A 31 12.44 -15.69 4.62
C GLU A 31 13.68 -15.84 3.74
N ALA A 32 13.55 -15.50 2.47
CA ALA A 32 14.63 -15.61 1.50
C ALA A 32 15.77 -14.59 1.72
N ARG A 33 15.43 -13.42 2.27
CA ARG A 33 16.40 -12.37 2.59
C ARG A 33 17.00 -12.56 3.99
N ASP A 34 18.04 -11.80 4.25
CA ASP A 34 18.68 -11.72 5.58
C ASP A 34 17.84 -10.94 6.62
N THR A 35 16.88 -10.17 6.12
CA THR A 35 15.95 -9.34 6.94
C THR A 35 14.51 -9.69 6.64
N ILE A 36 13.67 -9.68 7.68
CA ILE A 36 12.21 -9.87 7.56
C ILE A 36 11.55 -8.60 7.03
N GLY A 37 10.30 -8.72 6.54
CA GLY A 37 9.42 -7.56 6.37
C GLY A 37 8.76 -7.41 5.00
N GLY A 38 9.25 -8.07 3.95
CA GLY A 38 8.70 -7.89 2.61
C GLY A 38 8.68 -6.42 2.21
N GLY A 39 7.51 -5.89 1.79
CA GLY A 39 7.36 -4.47 1.45
C GLY A 39 7.41 -3.48 2.62
N CYS A 40 7.53 -3.93 3.87
CA CYS A 40 7.59 -3.07 5.07
C CYS A 40 9.00 -2.93 5.66
N ARG A 41 10.06 -3.12 4.87
CA ARG A 41 11.42 -2.89 5.35
C ARG A 41 11.78 -1.42 5.36
N THR A 42 12.62 -1.03 6.34
CA THR A 42 13.21 0.31 6.46
C THR A 42 14.73 0.17 6.46
N ALA A 43 15.42 1.01 5.69
CA ALA A 43 16.88 0.94 5.55
C ALA A 43 17.48 2.33 5.27
N GLU A 44 18.81 2.44 5.43
CA GLU A 44 19.59 3.59 5.00
C GLU A 44 19.88 3.45 3.51
N LEU A 45 19.10 4.13 2.66
CA LEU A 45 19.20 4.00 1.20
C LEU A 45 20.03 5.12 0.55
N THR A 46 20.28 6.21 1.25
CA THR A 46 20.97 7.40 0.72
C THR A 46 22.29 7.63 1.43
N LEU A 47 22.28 8.25 2.58
CA LEU A 47 23.43 8.55 3.42
C LEU A 47 23.31 7.88 4.78
N PRO A 48 24.40 7.63 5.51
CA PRO A 48 24.37 7.13 6.88
C PRO A 48 23.46 7.99 7.78
N GLY A 49 22.61 7.32 8.58
CA GLY A 49 21.65 7.96 9.47
C GLY A 49 20.35 8.43 8.81
N PHE A 50 20.21 8.32 7.49
CA PHE A 50 18.97 8.66 6.77
C PHE A 50 18.17 7.38 6.50
N ARG A 51 17.09 7.17 7.24
CA ARG A 51 16.27 5.96 7.22
C ARG A 51 15.03 6.10 6.34
N HIS A 52 14.93 5.28 5.31
CA HIS A 52 13.84 5.27 4.33
C HIS A 52 13.04 3.99 4.40
N ASP A 53 11.74 4.09 4.21
CA ASP A 53 10.89 2.92 3.97
C ASP A 53 11.03 2.50 2.51
N ILE A 54 11.42 1.25 2.27
CA ILE A 54 11.78 0.79 0.92
C ILE A 54 10.55 0.78 0.00
N CYS A 55 9.39 0.30 0.49
CA CYS A 55 8.16 0.25 -0.30
C CYS A 55 6.99 0.90 0.46
N ALA A 56 6.39 0.21 1.42
CA ALA A 56 5.26 0.72 2.18
C ALA A 56 5.72 1.61 3.34
N ALA A 57 5.12 2.78 3.50
CA ALA A 57 5.54 3.75 4.50
C ALA A 57 4.37 4.29 5.35
N VAL A 58 3.34 4.85 4.72
CA VAL A 58 2.12 5.32 5.39
C VAL A 58 1.08 4.21 5.31
N LEU A 59 0.47 3.85 6.46
CA LEU A 59 -0.28 2.62 6.62
C LEU A 59 -1.74 2.86 7.04
N PRO A 60 -2.59 3.50 6.20
CA PRO A 60 -3.94 3.92 6.56
C PRO A 60 -4.89 2.77 6.90
N LEU A 61 -4.57 1.53 6.49
CA LEU A 61 -5.40 0.35 6.75
C LEU A 61 -4.87 -0.56 7.87
N ALA A 62 -3.70 -0.25 8.44
CA ALA A 62 -3.01 -1.15 9.36
C ALA A 62 -3.54 -1.08 10.80
N ARG A 63 -3.67 0.13 11.36
CA ARG A 63 -3.92 0.36 12.80
C ARG A 63 -5.15 -0.39 13.33
N ARG A 64 -6.24 -0.41 12.59
CA ARG A 64 -7.49 -1.12 12.98
C ARG A 64 -7.59 -2.52 12.40
N SER A 65 -6.59 -2.98 11.68
CA SER A 65 -6.65 -4.34 11.15
C SER A 65 -6.72 -5.38 12.27
N PRO A 66 -7.65 -6.33 12.19
CA PRO A 66 -7.70 -7.44 13.15
C PRO A 66 -6.46 -8.34 13.11
N ALA A 67 -5.68 -8.29 12.01
CA ALA A 67 -4.43 -9.03 11.89
C ALA A 67 -3.33 -8.48 12.82
N PHE A 68 -3.37 -7.19 13.11
CA PHE A 68 -2.36 -6.46 13.90
C PHE A 68 -2.84 -6.08 15.30
N ARG A 69 -4.01 -6.58 15.69
CA ARG A 69 -4.58 -6.28 17.02
C ARG A 69 -3.69 -6.78 18.15
N GLY A 70 -3.42 -5.90 19.12
CA GLY A 70 -2.62 -6.21 20.31
C GLY A 70 -1.13 -6.26 20.05
N LEU A 71 -0.66 -5.72 18.92
CA LEU A 71 0.75 -5.40 18.70
C LEU A 71 1.06 -4.06 19.38
N ASP A 72 2.22 -3.99 20.00
CA ASP A 72 2.74 -2.74 20.55
C ASP A 72 3.52 -2.01 19.46
N ILE A 73 2.90 -0.96 18.90
CA ILE A 73 3.46 -0.15 17.83
C ILE A 73 3.26 1.32 18.18
N ALA A 74 4.36 2.06 18.23
CA ALA A 74 4.34 3.50 18.37
C ALA A 74 3.89 4.14 17.03
N TRP A 75 2.63 4.56 16.95
CA TRP A 75 2.08 5.22 15.77
C TRP A 75 2.29 6.72 15.83
N ILE A 76 2.65 7.30 14.69
CA ILE A 76 2.70 8.74 14.47
C ILE A 76 1.53 9.15 13.61
N ASP A 77 0.78 10.14 14.06
CA ASP A 77 -0.35 10.75 13.38
C ASP A 77 0.02 12.16 12.93
N PRO A 78 0.26 12.41 11.63
CA PRO A 78 0.37 13.78 11.13
C PRO A 78 -0.91 14.57 11.42
N PRO A 79 -0.83 15.88 11.70
CA PRO A 79 -2.01 16.71 11.94
C PRO A 79 -3.06 16.64 10.82
N ILE A 80 -2.59 16.57 9.58
CA ILE A 80 -3.40 16.39 8.38
C ILE A 80 -3.01 15.06 7.74
N PRO A 81 -3.96 14.11 7.56
CA PRO A 81 -3.70 12.81 6.95
C PRO A 81 -3.06 12.87 5.57
N ALA A 82 -3.62 13.67 4.66
CA ALA A 82 -3.08 13.87 3.32
C ALA A 82 -3.47 15.24 2.77
N ALA A 83 -2.74 15.72 1.78
CA ALA A 83 -3.08 16.93 1.05
C ALA A 83 -2.84 16.75 -0.45
N HIS A 84 -3.49 17.57 -1.27
CA HIS A 84 -3.27 17.63 -2.69
C HIS A 84 -2.86 19.05 -3.10
N ALA A 85 -1.73 19.17 -3.81
CA ALA A 85 -1.21 20.45 -4.27
C ALA A 85 -1.84 20.82 -5.62
N LEU A 86 -2.29 22.06 -5.72
CA LEU A 86 -2.78 22.72 -6.93
C LEU A 86 -1.89 23.92 -7.26
N ASP A 87 -1.89 24.40 -8.51
CA ASP A 87 -1.14 25.62 -8.86
C ASP A 87 -1.73 26.81 -8.10
N GLY A 88 -0.92 27.37 -7.20
CA GLY A 88 -1.31 28.49 -6.35
C GLY A 88 -2.19 28.16 -5.15
N ASP A 89 -2.52 26.88 -4.92
CA ASP A 89 -3.42 26.44 -3.83
C ASP A 89 -3.02 25.05 -3.31
N ALA A 90 -3.70 24.60 -2.25
CA ALA A 90 -3.66 23.24 -1.74
C ALA A 90 -5.00 22.90 -1.10
N VAL A 91 -5.40 21.64 -1.22
CA VAL A 91 -6.59 21.11 -0.57
C VAL A 91 -6.22 19.98 0.36
N THR A 92 -6.78 19.99 1.57
CA THR A 92 -6.47 19.05 2.64
C THR A 92 -7.55 17.99 2.81
N LEU A 93 -7.10 16.78 3.09
CA LEU A 93 -7.94 15.71 3.63
C LEU A 93 -7.73 15.71 5.14
N GLU A 94 -8.62 16.39 5.86
CA GLU A 94 -8.54 16.54 7.30
C GLU A 94 -8.96 15.25 8.03
N ARG A 95 -8.61 15.14 9.31
CA ARG A 95 -9.06 14.01 10.13
C ARG A 95 -10.56 14.05 10.38
N GLY A 96 -11.13 15.22 10.58
CA GLY A 96 -12.56 15.42 10.67
C GLY A 96 -13.23 15.43 9.31
N LEU A 97 -14.34 14.69 9.17
CA LEU A 97 -15.14 14.68 7.94
C LEU A 97 -15.72 16.06 7.64
N GLN A 98 -16.15 16.77 8.69
CA GLN A 98 -16.73 18.10 8.56
C GLN A 98 -15.66 19.13 8.12
N GLU A 99 -14.48 19.09 8.72
CA GLU A 99 -13.39 20.00 8.39
C GLU A 99 -12.95 19.85 6.92
N THR A 100 -12.86 18.60 6.42
CA THR A 100 -12.60 18.37 4.98
C THR A 100 -13.72 18.94 4.12
N ALA A 101 -14.97 18.67 4.50
CA ALA A 101 -16.13 19.14 3.75
C ALA A 101 -16.17 20.69 3.69
N ASP A 102 -15.97 21.35 4.82
CA ASP A 102 -15.93 22.81 4.90
C ASP A 102 -14.82 23.41 4.02
N GLY A 103 -13.66 22.78 3.99
CA GLY A 103 -12.54 23.14 3.12
C GLY A 103 -12.83 22.99 1.62
N LEU A 104 -13.87 22.20 1.25
CA LEU A 104 -14.30 22.02 -0.14
C LEU A 104 -15.40 23.00 -0.57
N GLY A 105 -15.94 23.82 0.33
CA GLY A 105 -16.89 24.88 0.01
C GLY A 105 -18.18 24.35 -0.64
N ALA A 106 -18.44 24.70 -1.91
CA ALA A 106 -19.65 24.30 -2.64
C ALA A 106 -19.83 22.76 -2.65
N ASP A 107 -18.74 22.00 -2.63
CA ASP A 107 -18.76 20.53 -2.66
C ASP A 107 -18.91 19.86 -1.29
N ALA A 108 -19.06 20.62 -0.21
CA ALA A 108 -19.14 20.09 1.16
C ALA A 108 -20.21 19.00 1.32
N GLN A 109 -21.42 19.25 0.81
CA GLN A 109 -22.53 18.30 0.91
C GLN A 109 -22.28 17.05 0.04
N THR A 110 -21.79 17.25 -1.17
CA THR A 110 -21.44 16.16 -2.11
C THR A 110 -20.37 15.26 -1.52
N TYR A 111 -19.29 15.83 -0.99
CA TYR A 111 -18.23 15.07 -0.35
C TYR A 111 -18.76 14.22 0.81
N ARG A 112 -19.53 14.81 1.71
CA ARG A 112 -20.14 14.09 2.83
C ARG A 112 -21.03 12.94 2.35
N ALA A 113 -21.91 13.20 1.39
CA ALA A 113 -22.83 12.18 0.84
C ALA A 113 -22.09 11.00 0.20
N LEU A 114 -20.87 11.23 -0.31
CA LEU A 114 -20.04 10.19 -0.91
C LEU A 114 -19.24 9.41 0.15
N VAL A 115 -18.61 10.09 1.10
CA VAL A 115 -17.60 9.50 1.99
C VAL A 115 -18.19 9.02 3.33
N GLU A 116 -19.18 9.73 3.89
CA GLU A 116 -19.78 9.37 5.19
C GLU A 116 -20.35 7.95 5.27
N PRO A 117 -20.99 7.39 4.21
CA PRO A 117 -21.41 5.99 4.22
C PRO A 117 -20.26 5.00 4.43
N PHE A 118 -19.08 5.29 3.87
CA PHE A 118 -17.87 4.47 4.05
C PHE A 118 -17.31 4.62 5.46
N VAL A 119 -17.30 5.84 6.02
CA VAL A 119 -16.89 6.10 7.40
C VAL A 119 -17.80 5.35 8.39
N ARG A 120 -19.13 5.44 8.23
CA ARG A 120 -20.12 4.74 9.09
C ARG A 120 -20.01 3.23 8.99
N ALA A 121 -19.75 2.73 7.79
CA ALA A 121 -19.61 1.30 7.52
C ALA A 121 -18.22 0.78 7.84
N TRP A 122 -17.24 1.66 8.19
CA TRP A 122 -15.90 1.23 8.53
C TRP A 122 -15.95 0.19 9.63
N PRO A 123 -15.51 -1.03 9.37
CA PRO A 123 -15.82 -2.14 10.24
C PRO A 123 -15.11 -2.01 11.58
N LYS A 124 -15.91 -1.94 12.66
CA LYS A 124 -15.40 -2.18 14.01
C LYS A 124 -14.80 -3.58 14.14
N ARG A 125 -15.26 -4.51 13.28
CA ARG A 125 -14.73 -5.86 13.06
C ARG A 125 -14.85 -6.18 11.58
N TRP A 126 -13.77 -6.57 10.94
CA TRP A 126 -13.75 -7.03 9.55
C TRP A 126 -14.46 -8.38 9.43
N SER A 127 -15.78 -8.37 9.26
CA SER A 127 -16.60 -9.57 9.07
C SER A 127 -17.23 -9.60 7.67
N ARG A 128 -17.60 -10.80 7.20
CA ARG A 128 -18.33 -10.98 5.94
C ARG A 128 -19.64 -10.18 5.89
N TRP A 129 -20.28 -10.02 7.05
CA TRP A 129 -21.56 -9.33 7.20
C TRP A 129 -21.42 -7.82 7.10
N ASP A 130 -20.26 -7.28 7.47
CA ASP A 130 -19.98 -5.85 7.35
C ASP A 130 -19.85 -5.44 5.87
N LEU A 131 -19.30 -6.32 5.02
CA LEU A 131 -19.29 -6.13 3.57
C LEU A 131 -20.70 -6.10 2.96
N LEU A 132 -21.67 -6.83 3.54
CA LEU A 132 -23.06 -6.82 3.09
C LEU A 132 -23.81 -5.54 3.51
N ARG A 133 -23.43 -4.91 4.65
CA ARG A 133 -23.96 -3.64 5.10
C ARG A 133 -23.49 -2.44 4.27
N LEU A 134 -22.42 -2.61 3.49
CA LEU A 134 -21.90 -1.61 2.54
C LEU A 134 -22.66 -1.55 1.21
N ARG A 135 -23.77 -2.26 1.06
CA ARG A 135 -24.44 -2.42 -0.26
C ARG A 135 -24.63 -1.15 -1.10
N PRO A 136 -25.15 -0.03 -0.57
CA PRO A 136 -25.26 1.21 -1.37
C PRO A 136 -23.91 1.85 -1.68
N SER A 137 -22.94 1.73 -0.75
CA SER A 137 -21.60 2.28 -0.90
C SER A 137 -20.74 1.43 -1.84
N LEU A 138 -20.90 0.09 -1.81
CA LEU A 138 -20.21 -0.82 -2.72
C LEU A 138 -20.51 -0.51 -4.19
N VAL A 139 -21.74 -0.15 -4.52
CA VAL A 139 -22.10 0.23 -5.90
C VAL A 139 -21.30 1.46 -6.34
N ARG A 140 -21.16 2.47 -5.49
CA ARG A 140 -20.32 3.64 -5.79
C ARG A 140 -18.84 3.29 -5.91
N GLY A 141 -18.35 2.36 -5.09
CA GLY A 141 -16.98 1.86 -5.17
C GLY A 141 -16.67 1.08 -6.46
N LEU A 142 -17.68 0.51 -7.10
CA LEU A 142 -17.54 -0.17 -8.39
C LEU A 142 -17.46 0.81 -9.58
N LEU A 143 -17.84 2.06 -9.38
CA LEU A 143 -17.77 3.10 -10.41
C LEU A 143 -16.32 3.48 -10.74
N SER A 144 -16.16 4.24 -11.82
CA SER A 144 -14.89 4.90 -12.10
C SER A 144 -14.74 6.17 -11.26
N ALA A 145 -13.49 6.54 -10.94
CA ALA A 145 -13.21 7.79 -10.25
C ALA A 145 -13.71 9.00 -11.05
N ARG A 146 -13.63 8.95 -12.38
CA ARG A 146 -14.20 9.98 -13.27
C ARG A 146 -15.72 10.13 -13.07
N ALA A 147 -16.46 9.04 -12.88
CA ALA A 147 -17.89 9.10 -12.65
C ALA A 147 -18.24 9.79 -11.31
N ILE A 148 -17.47 9.53 -10.28
CA ILE A 148 -17.62 10.19 -8.97
C ILE A 148 -17.18 11.66 -9.06
N ALA A 149 -16.05 11.96 -9.72
CA ALA A 149 -15.54 13.32 -9.84
C ALA A 149 -16.51 14.27 -10.57
N ARG A 150 -17.34 13.76 -11.47
CA ARG A 150 -18.40 14.55 -12.15
C ARG A 150 -19.52 15.03 -11.23
N LEU A 151 -19.60 14.51 -10.01
CA LEU A 151 -20.57 14.96 -9.00
C LEU A 151 -20.08 16.20 -8.26
N PHE A 152 -18.78 16.51 -8.34
CA PHE A 152 -18.21 17.72 -7.77
C PHE A 152 -18.34 18.90 -8.74
N GLU A 153 -18.56 20.08 -8.18
CA GLU A 153 -18.64 21.34 -8.92
C GLU A 153 -17.27 22.00 -9.10
N THR A 154 -16.37 21.80 -8.11
CA THR A 154 -15.08 22.46 -8.07
C THR A 154 -13.94 21.53 -8.46
N GLU A 155 -12.92 22.10 -9.07
CA GLU A 155 -11.70 21.38 -9.42
C GLU A 155 -10.94 20.90 -8.16
N ARG A 156 -11.03 21.66 -7.06
CA ARG A 156 -10.40 21.31 -5.76
C ARG A 156 -10.89 19.95 -5.26
N ALA A 157 -12.20 19.75 -5.20
CA ALA A 157 -12.80 18.51 -4.75
C ALA A 157 -12.48 17.35 -5.70
N GLY A 158 -12.57 17.60 -7.02
CA GLY A 158 -12.19 16.63 -8.03
C GLY A 158 -10.74 16.19 -7.94
N ALA A 159 -9.82 17.12 -7.74
CA ALA A 159 -8.38 16.86 -7.63
C ALA A 159 -8.01 16.11 -6.34
N LEU A 160 -8.57 16.51 -5.19
CA LEU A 160 -8.39 15.79 -3.93
C LEU A 160 -8.84 14.33 -4.07
N PHE A 161 -10.02 14.12 -4.67
CA PHE A 161 -10.54 12.79 -4.90
C PHE A 161 -9.69 11.99 -5.89
N ALA A 162 -9.22 12.62 -6.98
CA ALA A 162 -8.34 11.98 -7.97
C ALA A 162 -7.02 11.49 -7.36
N GLY A 163 -6.37 12.31 -6.54
CA GLY A 163 -5.15 11.92 -5.84
C GLY A 163 -5.34 10.66 -4.99
N ASN A 164 -6.45 10.59 -4.25
CA ASN A 164 -6.80 9.38 -3.47
C ASN A 164 -7.15 8.19 -4.39
N ALA A 165 -7.85 8.40 -5.50
CA ALA A 165 -8.25 7.34 -6.42
C ALA A 165 -7.07 6.79 -7.24
N ALA A 166 -6.01 7.58 -7.46
CA ALA A 166 -4.79 7.16 -8.16
C ALA A 166 -4.06 6.00 -7.45
N HIS A 167 -4.24 5.84 -6.13
CA HIS A 167 -3.75 4.65 -5.41
C HIS A 167 -4.37 3.33 -5.89
N SER A 168 -5.40 3.37 -6.74
CA SER A 168 -5.90 2.18 -7.41
C SER A 168 -4.92 1.61 -8.43
N VAL A 169 -3.96 2.41 -8.89
CA VAL A 169 -3.03 2.10 -10.00
C VAL A 169 -3.82 1.71 -11.26
N LEU A 170 -4.98 2.37 -11.47
CA LEU A 170 -5.86 2.20 -12.63
C LEU A 170 -6.06 3.53 -13.35
N PRO A 171 -6.31 3.51 -14.66
CA PRO A 171 -6.90 4.68 -15.31
C PRO A 171 -8.15 5.11 -14.55
N LEU A 172 -8.27 6.40 -14.22
CA LEU A 172 -9.37 6.91 -13.39
C LEU A 172 -10.75 6.82 -14.09
N GLU A 173 -10.77 6.45 -15.34
CA GLU A 173 -11.95 6.11 -16.14
C GLU A 173 -12.41 4.66 -15.97
N ARG A 174 -11.58 3.78 -15.44
CA ARG A 174 -11.93 2.37 -15.26
C ARG A 174 -12.77 2.15 -14.01
N ALA A 175 -13.70 1.22 -14.14
CA ALA A 175 -14.49 0.73 -13.00
C ALA A 175 -13.59 0.25 -11.86
N ALA A 176 -14.09 0.38 -10.62
CA ALA A 176 -13.43 0.12 -9.35
C ALA A 176 -12.40 1.17 -8.90
N SER A 177 -11.92 2.10 -9.75
CA SER A 177 -10.99 3.15 -9.30
C SER A 177 -11.59 4.06 -8.22
N ALA A 178 -12.90 4.33 -8.25
CA ALA A 178 -13.58 5.10 -7.21
C ALA A 178 -13.50 4.45 -5.82
N GLY A 179 -13.54 3.12 -5.76
CA GLY A 179 -13.53 2.37 -4.51
C GLY A 179 -12.27 2.64 -3.68
N PHE A 180 -11.13 2.75 -4.33
CA PHE A 180 -9.87 3.09 -3.65
C PHE A 180 -9.92 4.50 -3.08
N GLY A 181 -10.33 5.49 -3.89
CA GLY A 181 -10.47 6.88 -3.43
C GLY A 181 -11.42 7.02 -2.25
N LEU A 182 -12.62 6.44 -2.33
CA LEU A 182 -13.60 6.48 -1.25
C LEU A 182 -13.11 5.77 0.02
N THR A 183 -12.41 4.64 -0.12
CA THR A 183 -11.84 3.91 1.01
C THR A 183 -10.72 4.71 1.70
N LEU A 184 -9.82 5.33 0.93
CA LEU A 184 -8.72 6.11 1.49
C LEU A 184 -9.19 7.42 2.13
N CYS A 185 -10.18 8.11 1.53
CA CYS A 185 -10.83 9.24 2.17
C CYS A 185 -11.49 8.81 3.50
N ALA A 186 -12.23 7.71 3.51
CA ALA A 186 -12.84 7.21 4.74
C ALA A 186 -11.80 6.80 5.80
N ALA A 187 -10.69 6.17 5.39
CA ALA A 187 -9.60 5.80 6.27
C ALA A 187 -9.02 7.03 6.99
N ALA A 188 -8.86 8.15 6.28
CA ALA A 188 -8.38 9.40 6.87
C ALA A 188 -9.30 9.90 8.01
N HIS A 189 -10.61 9.81 7.82
CA HIS A 189 -11.60 10.24 8.82
C HIS A 189 -11.76 9.27 9.99
N VAL A 190 -11.49 7.99 9.78
CA VAL A 190 -11.65 6.97 10.82
C VAL A 190 -10.39 6.81 11.67
N ASP A 191 -9.22 6.85 11.04
CA ASP A 191 -7.97 6.40 11.67
C ASP A 191 -6.77 7.31 11.39
N GLY A 192 -6.94 8.25 10.46
CA GLY A 192 -5.83 9.03 9.93
C GLY A 192 -4.95 8.21 8.96
N TRP A 193 -3.91 8.84 8.47
CA TRP A 193 -2.87 8.20 7.68
C TRP A 193 -1.59 8.08 8.51
N ALA A 194 -1.69 7.26 9.55
CA ALA A 194 -0.59 7.03 10.48
C ALA A 194 0.52 6.17 9.87
N PHE A 195 1.71 6.32 10.43
CA PHE A 195 2.86 5.47 10.13
C PHE A 195 3.59 5.09 11.44
N PRO A 196 4.32 3.96 11.47
CA PRO A 196 5.08 3.56 12.64
C PRO A 196 6.31 4.47 12.86
N ARG A 197 6.59 4.84 14.11
CA ARG A 197 7.84 5.50 14.49
C ARG A 197 9.03 4.61 14.10
N GLY A 198 10.05 5.20 13.53
CA GLY A 198 11.27 4.51 13.08
C GLY A 198 11.14 3.78 11.76
N GLY A 199 9.93 3.65 11.20
CA GLY A 199 9.68 3.05 9.89
C GLY A 199 8.67 1.91 9.90
N SER A 200 8.25 1.53 8.71
CA SER A 200 7.30 0.43 8.54
C SER A 200 7.85 -0.93 9.02
N GLN A 201 9.18 -1.05 9.13
CA GLN A 201 9.87 -2.20 9.76
C GLN A 201 9.32 -2.49 11.15
N ALA A 202 9.00 -1.47 11.95
CA ALA A 202 8.50 -1.63 13.32
C ALA A 202 7.19 -2.46 13.38
N LEU A 203 6.35 -2.41 12.34
CA LEU A 203 5.15 -3.26 12.26
C LEU A 203 5.51 -4.74 12.14
N VAL A 204 6.45 -5.08 11.28
CA VAL A 204 6.84 -6.48 11.04
C VAL A 204 7.71 -7.01 12.16
N ASP A 205 8.51 -6.17 12.80
CA ASP A 205 9.27 -6.52 14.01
C ASP A 205 8.31 -6.87 15.17
N ALA A 206 7.24 -6.09 15.35
CA ALA A 206 6.21 -6.39 16.36
C ALA A 206 5.46 -7.71 16.06
N LEU A 207 5.20 -8.01 14.78
CA LEU A 207 4.62 -9.31 14.37
C LEU A 207 5.59 -10.46 14.64
N ALA A 208 6.87 -10.28 14.31
CA ALA A 208 7.91 -11.28 14.54
C ALA A 208 8.10 -11.56 16.03
N ALA A 209 8.21 -10.51 16.84
CA ALA A 209 8.30 -10.64 18.30
C ALA A 209 7.09 -11.41 18.85
N ARG A 210 5.88 -11.08 18.38
CA ARG A 210 4.67 -11.78 18.81
C ARG A 210 4.64 -13.25 18.38
N LEU A 211 5.19 -13.59 17.22
CA LEU A 211 5.31 -14.98 16.77
C LEU A 211 6.27 -15.77 17.68
N VAL A 212 7.43 -15.18 17.98
CA VAL A 212 8.44 -15.80 18.87
C VAL A 212 7.89 -16.01 20.28
N GLU A 213 7.18 -15.04 20.86
CA GLU A 213 6.48 -15.17 22.14
C GLU A 213 5.49 -16.34 22.16
N LEU A 214 4.89 -16.67 21.01
CA LEU A 214 3.97 -17.80 20.85
C LEU A 214 4.69 -19.13 20.54
N GLY A 215 6.03 -19.16 20.58
CA GLY A 215 6.84 -20.34 20.33
C GLY A 215 7.04 -20.66 18.83
N GLY A 216 6.79 -19.70 17.93
CA GLY A 216 7.12 -19.83 16.50
C GLY A 216 8.55 -19.44 16.20
N GLU A 217 9.05 -19.86 15.04
CA GLU A 217 10.41 -19.65 14.58
C GLU A 217 10.45 -18.88 13.27
N ILE A 218 11.49 -18.06 13.07
CA ILE A 218 11.76 -17.35 11.82
C ILE A 218 13.18 -17.67 11.38
N VAL A 219 13.33 -18.15 10.15
CA VAL A 219 14.60 -18.49 9.55
C VAL A 219 14.82 -17.56 8.35
N THR A 220 15.72 -16.60 8.50
CA THR A 220 16.15 -15.68 7.43
C THR A 220 17.24 -16.32 6.56
N SER A 221 17.58 -15.68 5.43
CA SER A 221 18.51 -16.23 4.41
C SER A 221 18.16 -17.67 4.02
N SER A 222 16.86 -18.00 4.04
CA SER A 222 16.32 -19.33 3.83
C SER A 222 15.33 -19.33 2.66
N ARG A 223 15.86 -19.28 1.46
CA ARG A 223 15.05 -19.40 0.24
C ARG A 223 14.48 -20.81 0.13
N VAL A 224 13.18 -20.89 -0.08
CA VAL A 224 12.49 -22.16 -0.32
C VAL A 224 12.40 -22.39 -1.82
N ASP A 225 12.95 -23.50 -2.30
CA ASP A 225 12.94 -23.86 -3.73
C ASP A 225 11.92 -24.95 -4.05
N GLU A 226 11.46 -25.71 -3.07
CA GLU A 226 10.41 -26.73 -3.18
C GLU A 226 9.47 -26.63 -1.98
N LEU A 227 8.19 -26.99 -2.17
CA LEU A 227 7.22 -26.95 -1.08
C LEU A 227 7.63 -27.92 0.05
N PRO A 228 7.79 -27.44 1.28
CA PRO A 228 8.15 -28.27 2.41
C PRO A 228 7.02 -29.20 2.81
N ARG A 229 7.35 -30.32 3.47
CA ARG A 229 6.39 -31.22 4.09
C ARG A 229 5.97 -30.67 5.46
N ALA A 230 4.69 -30.34 5.61
CA ALA A 230 4.10 -29.88 6.87
C ALA A 230 2.60 -30.21 6.89
N ASP A 231 1.96 -30.10 8.06
CA ASP A 231 0.50 -30.24 8.16
C ASP A 231 -0.22 -29.09 7.42
N ALA A 232 0.39 -27.92 7.33
CA ALA A 232 -0.06 -26.80 6.48
C ALA A 232 1.14 -26.01 5.95
N VAL A 233 1.06 -25.57 4.68
CA VAL A 233 2.05 -24.64 4.06
C VAL A 233 1.30 -23.42 3.57
N LEU A 234 1.68 -22.24 4.07
CA LEU A 234 1.11 -20.96 3.66
C LEU A 234 2.16 -20.15 2.88
N CYS A 235 1.84 -19.81 1.63
CA CYS A 235 2.76 -19.16 0.70
C CYS A 235 2.42 -17.67 0.61
N ASP A 236 3.25 -16.80 1.19
CA ASP A 236 3.19 -15.33 1.01
C ASP A 236 4.05 -14.93 -0.20
N VAL A 237 3.72 -15.52 -1.35
CA VAL A 237 4.44 -15.32 -2.62
C VAL A 237 3.49 -14.98 -3.76
N ALA A 238 4.01 -14.38 -4.83
CA ALA A 238 3.25 -14.12 -6.04
C ALA A 238 2.73 -15.42 -6.69
N PRO A 239 1.61 -15.40 -7.45
CA PRO A 239 1.09 -16.59 -8.11
C PRO A 239 2.07 -17.28 -9.07
N SER A 240 2.98 -16.52 -9.69
CA SER A 240 4.05 -17.03 -10.55
C SER A 240 5.09 -17.84 -9.74
N GLU A 241 5.49 -17.32 -8.59
CA GLU A 241 6.43 -18.02 -7.70
C GLU A 241 5.77 -19.26 -7.07
N PHE A 242 4.51 -19.15 -6.67
CA PHE A 242 3.75 -20.33 -6.23
C PHE A 242 3.68 -21.39 -7.34
N ALA A 243 3.42 -20.99 -8.59
CA ALA A 243 3.39 -21.92 -9.74
C ALA A 243 4.72 -22.64 -9.93
N ARG A 244 5.85 -21.96 -9.69
CA ARG A 244 7.19 -22.55 -9.71
C ARG A 244 7.38 -23.56 -8.58
N LEU A 245 7.12 -23.15 -7.33
CA LEU A 245 7.29 -23.99 -6.14
C LEU A 245 6.40 -25.26 -6.19
N ALA A 246 5.17 -25.10 -6.67
CA ALA A 246 4.20 -26.17 -6.76
C ALA A 246 4.35 -27.05 -8.01
N ARG A 247 5.26 -26.69 -8.94
CA ARG A 247 5.41 -27.32 -10.27
C ARG A 247 4.09 -27.32 -11.07
N LEU A 248 3.31 -26.22 -10.93
CA LEU A 248 2.01 -26.02 -11.58
C LEU A 248 2.06 -24.80 -12.53
N PRO A 249 2.72 -24.90 -13.69
CA PRO A 249 3.00 -23.72 -14.55
C PRO A 249 1.72 -23.01 -15.03
N ARG A 250 0.60 -23.72 -15.12
CA ARG A 250 -0.70 -23.13 -15.50
C ARG A 250 -1.42 -22.41 -14.36
N TYR A 251 -0.89 -22.44 -13.13
CA TYR A 251 -1.59 -21.82 -12.00
C TYR A 251 -1.68 -20.30 -12.12
N ALA A 252 -0.62 -19.67 -12.58
CA ALA A 252 -0.56 -18.22 -12.75
C ALA A 252 -1.19 -17.69 -14.07
N LEU A 253 -1.63 -18.59 -14.96
CA LEU A 253 -2.24 -18.17 -16.22
C LEU A 253 -3.50 -17.33 -15.98
N GLY A 254 -3.55 -16.16 -16.64
CA GLY A 254 -4.66 -15.21 -16.53
C GLY A 254 -4.53 -14.22 -15.36
N PHE A 255 -3.60 -14.43 -14.42
CA PHE A 255 -3.27 -13.41 -13.43
C PHE A 255 -2.38 -12.34 -14.08
N ARG A 256 -2.76 -11.06 -13.92
CA ARG A 256 -2.05 -9.94 -14.54
C ARG A 256 -1.49 -9.02 -13.47
N HIS A 257 -0.26 -8.55 -13.69
CA HIS A 257 0.33 -7.48 -12.92
C HIS A 257 -0.08 -6.12 -13.51
N GLY A 258 -0.17 -5.12 -12.64
CA GLY A 258 -0.48 -3.74 -13.00
C GLY A 258 0.76 -2.95 -13.41
N PRO A 259 0.62 -1.62 -13.61
CA PRO A 259 1.74 -0.70 -13.69
C PRO A 259 2.69 -0.84 -12.51
N ALA A 260 3.92 -0.44 -12.72
CA ALA A 260 4.99 -0.43 -11.74
C ALA A 260 5.10 0.92 -11.04
N ALA A 261 5.79 0.94 -9.91
CA ALA A 261 6.30 2.16 -9.30
C ALA A 261 7.72 2.46 -9.83
N PHE A 262 8.01 3.75 -10.00
CA PHE A 262 9.35 4.31 -10.10
C PHE A 262 9.51 5.26 -8.92
N LYS A 263 10.45 5.00 -8.01
CA LYS A 263 10.57 5.66 -6.71
C LYS A 263 11.90 6.36 -6.56
N LEU A 264 11.86 7.51 -5.92
CA LEU A 264 13.03 8.25 -5.44
C LEU A 264 12.98 8.36 -3.92
N ASP A 265 14.12 8.18 -3.28
CA ASP A 265 14.36 8.52 -1.88
C ASP A 265 15.39 9.64 -1.81
N TRP A 266 15.18 10.62 -0.95
CA TRP A 266 16.10 11.76 -0.79
C TRP A 266 16.56 11.92 0.66
N ALA A 267 17.86 12.11 0.83
CA ALA A 267 18.41 12.81 2.00
C ALA A 267 18.36 14.31 1.70
N LEU A 268 17.76 15.09 2.59
CA LEU A 268 17.52 16.50 2.41
C LEU A 268 18.22 17.35 3.49
N ASP A 269 18.72 18.51 3.08
CA ASP A 269 19.37 19.48 3.97
C ASP A 269 18.36 20.20 4.89
N ALA A 270 17.13 20.38 4.42
CA ALA A 270 16.02 21.03 5.13
C ALA A 270 14.67 20.40 4.71
N PRO A 271 13.55 20.76 5.37
CA PRO A 271 12.22 20.36 4.93
C PRO A 271 11.91 20.81 3.51
N ILE A 272 11.07 20.06 2.79
CA ILE A 272 10.60 20.48 1.46
C ILE A 272 9.97 21.87 1.54
N PRO A 273 10.40 22.83 0.70
CA PRO A 273 10.02 24.25 0.79
C PRO A 273 8.68 24.51 0.08
N TRP A 274 7.61 23.84 0.53
CA TRP A 274 6.28 23.97 -0.07
C TRP A 274 5.84 25.44 -0.16
N ARG A 275 5.29 25.86 -1.30
CA ARG A 275 4.66 27.17 -1.47
C ARG A 275 3.50 27.38 -0.52
N SER A 276 2.68 26.35 -0.34
CA SER A 276 1.56 26.37 0.61
C SER A 276 2.01 25.81 1.95
N GLU A 277 1.94 26.62 3.01
CA GLU A 277 2.36 26.20 4.35
C GLU A 277 1.53 25.05 4.91
N VAL A 278 0.28 24.90 4.49
CA VAL A 278 -0.58 23.82 4.95
C VAL A 278 0.00 22.45 4.59
N LEU A 279 0.78 22.34 3.50
CA LEU A 279 1.44 21.09 3.10
C LEU A 279 2.53 20.64 4.08
N ARG A 280 3.05 21.54 4.92
CA ARG A 280 4.01 21.20 5.99
C ARG A 280 3.36 20.50 7.20
N ARG A 281 2.04 20.45 7.23
CA ARG A 281 1.27 19.84 8.32
C ARG A 281 0.85 18.39 8.01
N THR A 282 1.24 17.87 6.86
CA THR A 282 1.00 16.49 6.44
C THR A 282 2.29 15.78 6.07
N ALA A 283 2.36 14.46 6.31
CA ALA A 283 3.45 13.65 5.78
C ALA A 283 3.23 13.31 4.30
N THR A 284 1.99 13.24 3.82
CA THR A 284 1.62 12.74 2.49
C THR A 284 1.03 13.84 1.63
N VAL A 285 1.67 14.14 0.52
CA VAL A 285 1.23 15.14 -0.46
C VAL A 285 1.07 14.49 -1.84
N HIS A 286 -0.09 14.64 -2.44
CA HIS A 286 -0.34 14.27 -3.83
C HIS A 286 -0.01 15.46 -4.73
N LEU A 287 0.82 15.24 -5.74
CA LEU A 287 1.17 16.20 -6.79
C LEU A 287 0.62 15.70 -8.12
N GLY A 288 -0.05 16.55 -8.86
CA GLY A 288 -0.61 16.15 -10.15
C GLY A 288 -1.52 17.22 -10.75
N GLY A 289 -1.75 18.31 -9.98
CA GLY A 289 -2.63 19.38 -10.41
C GLY A 289 -4.09 18.93 -10.47
N THR A 290 -4.73 19.12 -11.63
CA THR A 290 -6.16 18.89 -11.84
C THR A 290 -6.52 17.40 -11.94
N PHE A 291 -7.82 17.09 -11.81
CA PHE A 291 -8.32 15.73 -12.10
C PHE A 291 -7.88 15.25 -13.49
N ALA A 292 -7.90 16.12 -14.48
CA ALA A 292 -7.58 15.76 -15.86
C ALA A 292 -6.10 15.40 -16.04
N GLU A 293 -5.20 16.13 -15.39
CA GLU A 293 -3.75 15.84 -15.39
C GLU A 293 -3.48 14.49 -14.72
N ILE A 294 -4.07 14.22 -13.55
CA ILE A 294 -3.92 12.95 -12.85
C ILE A 294 -4.47 11.80 -13.67
N ALA A 295 -5.66 11.95 -14.26
CA ALA A 295 -6.27 10.91 -15.09
C ALA A 295 -5.43 10.58 -16.34
N ALA A 296 -4.81 11.58 -16.94
CA ALA A 296 -3.89 11.39 -18.08
C ALA A 296 -2.62 10.66 -17.63
N SER A 297 -2.07 11.02 -16.47
CA SER A 297 -0.91 10.35 -15.88
C SER A 297 -1.18 8.89 -15.60
N GLU A 298 -2.29 8.57 -14.91
CA GLU A 298 -2.63 7.19 -14.55
C GLU A 298 -3.01 6.29 -15.74
N ARG A 299 -3.38 6.89 -16.85
CA ARG A 299 -3.67 6.15 -18.10
C ARG A 299 -2.40 5.76 -18.85
N ALA A 300 -1.38 6.63 -18.86
CA ALA A 300 -0.16 6.44 -19.64
C ALA A 300 0.53 5.09 -19.41
N PRO A 301 0.74 4.60 -18.20
CA PRO A 301 1.37 3.30 -17.94
C PRO A 301 0.59 2.11 -18.53
N TRP A 302 -0.74 2.19 -18.56
CA TRP A 302 -1.60 1.16 -19.15
C TRP A 302 -1.56 1.11 -20.67
N GLU A 303 -1.16 2.22 -21.28
CA GLU A 303 -0.91 2.34 -22.72
C GLU A 303 0.55 2.05 -23.10
N GLY A 304 1.36 1.58 -22.14
CA GLY A 304 2.78 1.29 -22.35
C GLY A 304 3.65 2.55 -22.47
N ARG A 305 3.12 3.72 -22.10
CA ARG A 305 3.86 4.99 -22.13
C ARG A 305 4.47 5.31 -20.77
N GLY A 306 5.73 5.74 -20.78
CA GLY A 306 6.38 6.29 -19.58
C GLY A 306 5.67 7.55 -19.08
N PRO A 307 6.08 8.06 -17.88
CA PRO A 307 5.51 9.26 -17.33
C PRO A 307 5.82 10.46 -18.24
N GLY A 308 4.82 11.36 -18.41
CA GLY A 308 5.04 12.63 -19.07
C GLY A 308 5.87 13.59 -18.19
N ALA A 309 6.06 14.82 -18.64
CA ALA A 309 6.78 15.84 -17.89
C ALA A 309 6.10 16.25 -16.57
N ARG A 310 4.80 15.97 -16.42
CA ARG A 310 4.00 16.28 -15.23
C ARG A 310 3.22 15.05 -14.76
N PRO A 311 3.89 14.01 -14.25
CA PRO A 311 3.20 12.83 -13.73
C PRO A 311 2.42 13.14 -12.45
N PHE A 312 1.45 12.29 -12.13
CA PHE A 312 0.98 12.19 -10.75
C PHE A 312 2.13 11.64 -9.90
N VAL A 313 2.42 12.32 -8.80
CA VAL A 313 3.48 11.94 -7.87
C VAL A 313 2.92 11.92 -6.46
N LEU A 314 3.13 10.81 -5.75
CA LEU A 314 2.94 10.73 -4.32
C LEU A 314 4.25 11.10 -3.64
N VAL A 315 4.23 12.13 -2.79
CA VAL A 315 5.39 12.54 -1.96
C VAL A 315 5.09 12.28 -0.51
N VAL A 316 6.06 11.72 0.22
CA VAL A 316 5.93 11.52 1.66
C VAL A 316 7.20 12.02 2.38
N GLN A 317 7.00 12.80 3.44
CA GLN A 317 8.06 13.35 4.28
C GLN A 317 7.79 13.05 5.76
N GLN A 318 8.06 11.80 6.19
CA GLN A 318 7.83 11.35 7.57
C GLN A 318 8.71 12.07 8.58
N SER A 319 9.93 12.48 8.18
CA SER A 319 10.89 13.18 9.06
C SER A 319 10.39 14.51 9.60
N LEU A 320 9.28 15.06 9.10
CA LEU A 320 8.60 16.21 9.73
C LEU A 320 8.00 15.87 11.09
N PHE A 321 7.71 14.60 11.35
CA PHE A 321 6.98 14.12 12.53
C PHE A 321 7.71 13.00 13.27
N ASP A 322 8.77 12.45 12.66
CA ASP A 322 9.59 11.35 13.17
C ASP A 322 11.08 11.74 13.12
N ASP A 323 11.59 12.16 14.24
CA ASP A 323 12.99 12.60 14.42
C ASP A 323 14.03 11.47 14.29
N SER A 324 13.56 10.22 14.32
CA SER A 324 14.43 9.05 14.15
C SER A 324 14.79 8.76 12.68
N ARG A 325 14.27 9.54 11.72
CA ARG A 325 14.43 9.29 10.28
C ARG A 325 15.67 9.91 9.66
N ALA A 326 16.24 10.92 10.29
CA ALA A 326 17.40 11.64 9.79
C ALA A 326 18.23 12.22 10.93
N PRO A 327 19.50 12.56 10.71
CA PRO A 327 20.30 13.33 11.68
C PRO A 327 19.63 14.65 12.04
N ALA A 328 19.95 15.20 13.21
CA ALA A 328 19.37 16.45 13.70
C ALA A 328 19.51 17.60 12.67
N GLY A 329 18.41 18.28 12.39
CA GLY A 329 18.31 19.35 11.41
C GLY A 329 18.29 18.90 9.94
N LYS A 330 18.34 17.60 9.66
CA LYS A 330 18.22 17.00 8.33
C LYS A 330 16.89 16.29 8.17
N HIS A 331 16.53 15.97 6.92
CA HIS A 331 15.25 15.35 6.60
C HIS A 331 15.40 14.20 5.59
N THR A 332 14.43 13.29 5.63
CA THR A 332 14.20 12.32 4.55
C THR A 332 12.88 12.64 3.88
N ALA A 333 12.81 12.40 2.60
CA ALA A 333 11.56 12.29 1.87
C ALA A 333 11.68 11.21 0.79
N TRP A 334 10.55 10.76 0.28
CA TRP A 334 10.50 9.92 -0.88
C TRP A 334 9.28 10.24 -1.75
N ALA A 335 9.38 9.89 -3.01
CA ALA A 335 8.25 10.00 -3.92
C ALA A 335 8.23 8.86 -4.93
N TYR A 336 7.06 8.58 -5.49
CA TYR A 336 6.96 7.71 -6.66
C TYR A 336 5.90 8.21 -7.65
N CYS A 337 6.06 7.79 -8.90
CA CYS A 337 5.03 7.84 -9.91
C CYS A 337 4.79 6.44 -10.49
N HIS A 338 3.68 6.27 -11.21
CA HIS A 338 3.39 5.02 -11.90
C HIS A 338 4.00 5.01 -13.31
N VAL A 339 4.60 3.87 -13.66
CA VAL A 339 5.22 3.61 -14.96
C VAL A 339 4.74 2.27 -15.52
N PRO A 340 4.93 1.95 -16.81
CA PRO A 340 4.58 0.62 -17.33
C PRO A 340 5.27 -0.49 -16.54
N ASN A 341 4.64 -1.64 -16.42
CA ASN A 341 5.26 -2.82 -15.82
C ASN A 341 6.57 -3.17 -16.57
N ARG A 342 7.65 -3.42 -15.84
CA ARG A 342 9.01 -3.67 -16.40
C ARG A 342 9.59 -2.52 -17.22
N TRP A 343 9.11 -1.31 -17.01
CA TRP A 343 9.68 -0.15 -17.66
C TRP A 343 11.14 0.08 -17.26
N ASP A 344 12.00 0.38 -18.24
CA ASP A 344 13.45 0.53 -18.08
C ASP A 344 13.93 2.00 -18.21
N GLY A 345 13.01 2.93 -18.40
CA GLY A 345 13.33 4.35 -18.50
C GLY A 345 13.69 5.00 -17.17
N ASP A 346 13.84 6.31 -17.18
CA ASP A 346 14.17 7.15 -16.02
C ASP A 346 13.11 8.24 -15.83
N ALA A 347 12.51 8.30 -14.64
CA ALA A 347 11.50 9.28 -14.27
C ALA A 347 12.02 10.33 -13.26
N THR A 348 13.32 10.32 -12.95
CA THR A 348 13.92 11.17 -11.93
C THR A 348 13.60 12.64 -12.15
N ASP A 349 13.90 13.17 -13.33
CA ASP A 349 13.65 14.58 -13.64
C ASP A 349 12.17 14.94 -13.66
N ALA A 350 11.30 14.01 -14.09
CA ALA A 350 9.85 14.24 -14.12
C ALA A 350 9.28 14.31 -12.69
N ILE A 351 9.71 13.43 -11.78
CA ILE A 351 9.29 13.45 -10.37
C ILE A 351 9.83 14.70 -9.68
N GLU A 352 11.14 14.98 -9.78
CA GLU A 352 11.73 16.16 -9.15
C GLU A 352 11.17 17.47 -9.73
N GLY A 353 10.88 17.51 -11.03
CA GLY A 353 10.21 18.63 -11.68
C GLY A 353 8.80 18.90 -11.15
N GLN A 354 8.05 17.84 -10.81
CA GLN A 354 6.76 17.99 -10.15
C GLN A 354 6.90 18.49 -8.72
N VAL A 355 7.89 18.02 -7.96
CA VAL A 355 8.15 18.55 -6.61
C VAL A 355 8.55 20.03 -6.71
N GLU A 356 9.45 20.38 -7.62
CA GLU A 356 9.92 21.75 -7.85
C GLU A 356 8.78 22.70 -8.26
N ARG A 357 7.78 22.22 -9.02
CA ARG A 357 6.58 23.00 -9.40
C ARG A 357 5.85 23.56 -8.18
N PHE A 358 5.72 22.75 -7.12
CA PHE A 358 4.96 23.08 -5.91
C PHE A 358 5.84 23.50 -4.74
N ALA A 359 7.15 23.26 -4.82
CA ALA A 359 8.15 23.54 -3.80
C ALA A 359 9.45 24.07 -4.45
N PRO A 360 9.46 25.32 -4.97
CA PRO A 360 10.64 25.89 -5.61
C PRO A 360 11.85 25.90 -4.69
N GLY A 361 13.01 25.52 -5.21
CA GLY A 361 14.27 25.35 -4.48
C GLY A 361 14.43 23.96 -3.85
N PHE A 362 13.52 23.04 -4.10
CA PHE A 362 13.60 21.66 -3.60
C PHE A 362 14.90 20.98 -4.04
N ARG A 363 15.26 21.08 -5.33
CA ARG A 363 16.45 20.41 -5.89
C ARG A 363 17.74 20.82 -5.21
N GLU A 364 17.83 22.07 -4.72
CA GLU A 364 18.99 22.60 -4.01
C GLU A 364 19.18 21.97 -2.63
N LEU A 365 18.11 21.41 -2.05
CA LEU A 365 18.13 20.75 -0.74
C LEU A 365 18.53 19.29 -0.82
N VAL A 366 18.62 18.70 -2.00
CA VAL A 366 18.93 17.25 -2.17
C VAL A 366 20.42 16.99 -1.94
N LEU A 367 20.73 16.38 -0.80
CA LEU A 367 22.09 15.96 -0.44
C LEU A 367 22.49 14.65 -1.16
N ALA A 368 21.56 13.72 -1.24
CA ALA A 368 21.73 12.46 -1.96
C ALA A 368 20.37 11.88 -2.35
N ARG A 369 20.37 11.02 -3.37
CA ARG A 369 19.17 10.29 -3.80
C ARG A 369 19.46 8.81 -4.02
N ASN A 370 18.44 8.00 -3.80
CA ASN A 370 18.38 6.61 -4.24
C ASN A 370 17.25 6.47 -5.26
N VAL A 371 17.44 5.67 -6.28
CA VAL A 371 16.47 5.42 -7.35
C VAL A 371 16.09 3.95 -7.34
N MET A 372 14.78 3.67 -7.25
CA MET A 372 14.26 2.32 -7.42
C MET A 372 13.38 2.25 -8.68
N ARG A 373 13.89 1.53 -9.67
CA ARG A 373 13.21 1.21 -10.93
C ARG A 373 12.33 -0.03 -10.77
N PRO A 374 11.43 -0.32 -11.70
CA PRO A 374 10.61 -1.56 -11.67
C PRO A 374 11.41 -2.84 -11.42
N ARG A 375 12.58 -2.99 -12.03
CA ARG A 375 13.46 -4.13 -11.81
C ARG A 375 14.03 -4.20 -10.40
N ASP A 376 14.36 -3.05 -9.82
CA ASP A 376 14.97 -2.99 -8.48
C ASP A 376 13.95 -3.43 -7.42
N PHE A 377 12.64 -3.12 -7.62
CA PHE A 377 11.55 -3.64 -6.79
C PHE A 377 11.43 -5.17 -6.91
N GLU A 378 11.44 -5.73 -8.12
CA GLU A 378 11.37 -7.19 -8.32
C GLU A 378 12.60 -7.90 -7.74
N GLU A 379 13.80 -7.33 -7.90
CA GLU A 379 15.02 -7.83 -7.29
C GLU A 379 14.98 -7.75 -5.75
N TYR A 380 14.44 -6.67 -5.21
CA TYR A 380 14.28 -6.47 -3.77
C TYR A 380 13.23 -7.43 -3.18
N ASN A 381 12.09 -7.59 -3.83
CA ASN A 381 10.99 -8.43 -3.41
C ASN A 381 10.37 -9.14 -4.63
N ALA A 382 10.61 -10.43 -4.76
CA ALA A 382 10.13 -11.23 -5.89
C ALA A 382 8.58 -11.25 -6.04
N ASN A 383 7.83 -10.72 -5.07
CA ASN A 383 6.39 -10.54 -5.17
C ASN A 383 6.00 -9.29 -5.97
N ASP A 384 6.91 -8.32 -6.11
CA ASP A 384 6.69 -7.07 -6.83
C ASP A 384 7.03 -7.23 -8.32
N VAL A 385 6.37 -8.20 -8.96
CA VAL A 385 6.67 -8.67 -10.32
C VAL A 385 6.61 -7.53 -11.34
N GLY A 386 7.74 -7.23 -11.95
CA GLY A 386 7.90 -6.12 -12.89
C GLY A 386 7.70 -4.74 -12.26
N GLY A 387 7.82 -4.63 -10.93
CA GLY A 387 7.63 -3.41 -10.16
C GLY A 387 6.18 -3.14 -9.71
N ASP A 388 5.29 -4.12 -9.87
CA ASP A 388 3.90 -4.04 -9.37
C ASP A 388 3.87 -4.22 -7.84
N ILE A 389 3.89 -3.12 -7.11
CA ILE A 389 3.92 -3.07 -5.64
C ILE A 389 2.56 -3.39 -4.97
N VAL A 390 1.49 -3.56 -5.75
CA VAL A 390 0.14 -3.84 -5.20
C VAL A 390 -0.28 -5.30 -5.27
N GLY A 391 0.59 -6.16 -5.82
CA GLY A 391 0.39 -7.60 -5.86
C GLY A 391 -0.68 -8.07 -6.86
N GLY A 392 -0.75 -7.39 -8.00
CA GLY A 392 -1.62 -7.69 -9.14
C GLY A 392 -2.57 -6.56 -9.51
N ALA A 393 -2.89 -6.47 -10.79
CA ALA A 393 -3.74 -5.41 -11.34
C ALA A 393 -5.11 -5.34 -10.63
N ASN A 394 -5.52 -4.14 -10.23
CA ASN A 394 -6.78 -3.90 -9.51
C ASN A 394 -8.01 -3.78 -10.43
N THR A 395 -8.00 -4.44 -11.59
CA THR A 395 -9.17 -4.49 -12.47
C THR A 395 -10.36 -5.16 -11.77
N LEU A 396 -11.57 -4.71 -12.09
CA LEU A 396 -12.80 -5.23 -11.47
C LEU A 396 -12.87 -6.77 -11.50
N TRP A 397 -12.52 -7.36 -12.64
CA TRP A 397 -12.49 -8.82 -12.76
C TRP A 397 -11.48 -9.46 -11.81
N GLN A 398 -10.26 -8.92 -11.74
CA GLN A 398 -9.21 -9.51 -10.91
C GLN A 398 -9.46 -9.27 -9.42
N LEU A 399 -10.07 -8.14 -9.03
CA LEU A 399 -10.52 -7.94 -7.65
C LEU A 399 -11.54 -9.01 -7.22
N ALA A 400 -12.42 -9.42 -8.12
CA ALA A 400 -13.41 -10.46 -7.84
C ALA A 400 -12.83 -11.89 -7.92
N ALA A 401 -11.81 -12.13 -8.76
CA ALA A 401 -11.35 -13.46 -9.14
C ALA A 401 -9.88 -13.76 -8.78
N ARG A 402 -9.23 -12.94 -7.92
CA ARG A 402 -7.81 -13.13 -7.58
C ARG A 402 -7.55 -14.25 -6.57
N PRO A 403 -6.46 -15.02 -6.69
CA PRO A 403 -5.64 -15.14 -7.91
C PRO A 403 -6.34 -15.95 -8.98
N ARG A 404 -7.41 -16.67 -8.61
CA ARG A 404 -8.30 -17.47 -9.44
C ARG A 404 -9.72 -17.45 -8.87
N LEU A 405 -10.73 -17.51 -9.73
CA LEU A 405 -12.13 -17.59 -9.32
C LEU A 405 -12.40 -18.92 -8.60
N ARG A 406 -12.52 -18.85 -7.27
CA ARG A 406 -12.81 -19.98 -6.39
C ARG A 406 -13.63 -19.52 -5.17
N PRO A 407 -14.48 -20.40 -4.59
CA PRO A 407 -15.20 -20.06 -3.35
C PRO A 407 -14.28 -19.74 -2.16
N LEU A 408 -13.13 -20.40 -2.10
CA LEU A 408 -12.06 -20.15 -1.12
C LEU A 408 -10.75 -19.87 -1.88
N PRO A 409 -10.51 -18.61 -2.27
CA PRO A 409 -9.39 -18.25 -3.15
C PRO A 409 -8.00 -18.44 -2.52
N TRP A 410 -7.93 -18.60 -1.22
CA TRP A 410 -6.67 -18.89 -0.49
C TRP A 410 -6.24 -20.37 -0.62
N ARG A 411 -7.16 -21.31 -0.91
CA ARG A 411 -6.81 -22.72 -1.19
C ARG A 411 -6.16 -22.84 -2.56
N THR A 412 -5.13 -23.67 -2.63
CA THR A 412 -4.50 -24.05 -3.89
C THR A 412 -5.05 -25.40 -4.40
N PRO A 413 -4.66 -25.89 -5.56
CA PRO A 413 -4.97 -27.25 -6.00
C PRO A 413 -4.33 -28.36 -5.16
N LEU A 414 -3.27 -28.04 -4.42
CA LEU A 414 -2.56 -29.00 -3.57
C LEU A 414 -3.21 -29.08 -2.19
N PRO A 415 -3.33 -30.27 -1.60
CA PRO A 415 -3.81 -30.41 -0.23
C PRO A 415 -2.87 -29.72 0.75
N ASN A 416 -3.42 -29.11 1.79
CA ASN A 416 -2.69 -28.45 2.88
C ASN A 416 -1.81 -27.27 2.44
N VAL A 417 -1.92 -26.78 1.20
CA VAL A 417 -1.13 -25.65 0.69
C VAL A 417 -2.05 -24.49 0.36
N TYR A 418 -1.72 -23.31 0.90
CA TYR A 418 -2.53 -22.10 0.81
C TYR A 418 -1.71 -20.93 0.28
N LEU A 419 -2.34 -20.03 -0.48
CA LEU A 419 -1.74 -18.77 -0.87
C LEU A 419 -2.26 -17.66 0.05
N CYS A 420 -1.36 -16.82 0.60
CA CYS A 420 -1.71 -15.83 1.59
C CYS A 420 -1.18 -14.42 1.27
N SER A 421 -0.57 -14.23 0.09
CA SER A 421 0.01 -12.95 -0.34
C SER A 421 -1.05 -11.92 -0.75
N ALA A 422 -0.61 -10.69 -1.02
CA ALA A 422 -1.42 -9.60 -1.56
C ALA A 422 -2.13 -9.95 -2.89
N SER A 423 -1.71 -11.02 -3.57
CA SER A 423 -2.39 -11.54 -4.75
C SER A 423 -3.70 -12.28 -4.44
N THR A 424 -4.05 -12.45 -3.16
CA THR A 424 -5.34 -13.01 -2.70
C THR A 424 -6.27 -11.92 -2.17
N PRO A 425 -7.59 -12.16 -2.02
CA PRO A 425 -8.48 -11.16 -1.43
C PRO A 425 -8.10 -10.81 0.03
N PRO A 426 -8.25 -9.54 0.43
CA PRO A 426 -8.86 -8.43 -0.30
C PRO A 426 -7.92 -7.71 -1.27
N GLY A 427 -6.66 -8.06 -1.35
CA GLY A 427 -5.70 -7.46 -2.27
C GLY A 427 -4.54 -6.74 -1.59
N GLY A 428 -3.92 -5.82 -2.32
CA GLY A 428 -2.78 -5.03 -1.84
C GLY A 428 -3.13 -4.07 -0.71
N GLY A 429 -2.11 -3.63 -0.02
CA GLY A 429 -2.18 -2.78 1.16
C GLY A 429 -1.62 -3.50 2.39
N VAL A 430 -1.08 -2.71 3.33
CA VAL A 430 -0.53 -3.25 4.58
C VAL A 430 -1.66 -3.38 5.59
N HIS A 431 -2.34 -4.51 5.57
CA HIS A 431 -3.44 -4.82 6.49
C HIS A 431 -3.41 -6.26 7.02
N GLY A 432 -2.56 -7.16 6.48
CA GLY A 432 -2.42 -8.54 6.93
C GLY A 432 -3.66 -9.44 6.74
N LEU A 433 -4.71 -8.95 6.06
CA LEU A 433 -5.99 -9.67 5.96
C LEU A 433 -5.91 -10.88 5.03
N CYS A 434 -5.05 -10.84 4.01
CA CYS A 434 -4.83 -11.98 3.13
C CYS A 434 -4.28 -13.16 3.93
N GLY A 435 -3.24 -12.90 4.74
CA GLY A 435 -2.64 -13.87 5.65
C GLY A 435 -3.62 -14.41 6.69
N LEU A 436 -4.34 -13.49 7.37
CA LEU A 436 -5.33 -13.85 8.38
C LEU A 436 -6.44 -14.74 7.81
N ALA A 437 -6.90 -14.47 6.58
CA ALA A 437 -7.93 -15.25 5.92
C ALA A 437 -7.42 -16.64 5.51
N ALA A 438 -6.22 -16.73 4.95
CA ALA A 438 -5.58 -18.00 4.60
C ALA A 438 -5.37 -18.88 5.85
N ALA A 439 -4.85 -18.32 6.94
CA ALA A 439 -4.67 -19.03 8.20
C ALA A 439 -5.98 -19.56 8.77
N ARG A 440 -7.09 -18.79 8.67
CA ARG A 440 -8.42 -19.28 9.09
C ARG A 440 -8.92 -20.46 8.26
N VAL A 441 -8.59 -20.50 6.97
CA VAL A 441 -8.92 -21.64 6.10
C VAL A 441 -8.06 -22.83 6.49
N ALA A 442 -6.75 -22.66 6.64
CA ALA A 442 -5.84 -23.72 7.06
C ALA A 442 -6.24 -24.34 8.42
N LEU A 443 -6.59 -23.52 9.41
CA LEU A 443 -7.04 -23.97 10.73
C LEU A 443 -8.32 -24.82 10.68
N ARG A 444 -9.22 -24.56 9.73
CA ARG A 444 -10.41 -25.41 9.54
C ARG A 444 -10.05 -26.79 8.97
N ASP A 445 -9.06 -26.80 8.08
CA ASP A 445 -8.62 -28.03 7.41
C ASP A 445 -7.71 -28.88 8.32
N LEU A 446 -7.07 -28.25 9.33
CA LEU A 446 -6.24 -28.92 10.34
C LEU A 446 -7.06 -29.61 11.46
N ARG A 447 -8.34 -29.27 11.60
CA ARG A 447 -9.26 -29.92 12.58
C ARG A 447 -9.71 -31.26 12.09
#